data_e768688ddad9a6fba74bcff348943900
#
_entry.id   e768688ddad9a6fba74bcff348943900
#
_cell.length_a   1.000
_cell.length_b   1.000
_cell.length_c   1.000
_cell.angle_alpha   90.00
_cell.angle_beta   90.00
_cell.angle_gamma   90.00
#
_symmetry.space_group_name_H-M   'P 1'
#
loop_
_entity.id
_entity.type
_entity.pdbx_description
1 polymer ?
#
loop_
_entity_poly.entity_id
_entity_poly.type
_entity_poly.pdbx_seq_one_letter_code
_entity_poly.pdbx_strand_id
1 'polypeptide(L)'
;AFIGGSIGAIALLAGLGESLLFALRRIPAPRYVPARLALSAITRPGSPVRAIVIAFGLGLSVLVTVALSQANIGRQIDTRVADDAPAWFFIDIQPDQIDRFMEIASGTEGISQVAKTPMLRGRVTELGGIAAADYDMRNGSAWVLRGDRALTWSATRPESGELIAGEWWPQDYDGTPLASMTAEEANELGVWIGDMVSFNVLGRPVTAEITNIRDVEWESFSINFVFVLSPGVLDKAPHSWMATAHADDEDAAIRVDRNIAAVFANISAISVREAVDTAQRVIGLLGAAVQMTALVTLVAGIAVLAGTVASTEAQRLADSVILKVLGATRVAISIAWFMEYALLGLLAAVAAAIIGSIASWGMISGFL
;
A
#
# COMPACT_ATOMS: atom_id res chain seq x y z
N ALA A 1 17.85 9.07 -2.12
CA ALA A 1 17.19 7.77 -2.37
C ALA A 1 16.93 7.53 -3.87
N PHE A 2 16.26 8.40 -4.62
CA PHE A 2 15.85 8.18 -6.02
C PHE A 2 17.02 7.92 -7.00
N ILE A 3 18.09 8.76 -6.96
CA ILE A 3 19.27 8.60 -7.84
C ILE A 3 19.99 7.26 -7.55
N GLY A 4 20.12 6.88 -6.27
CA GLY A 4 20.73 5.61 -5.89
C GLY A 4 19.91 4.40 -6.38
N GLY A 5 18.60 4.46 -6.29
CA GLY A 5 17.69 3.44 -6.80
C GLY A 5 17.79 3.26 -8.33
N SER A 6 17.85 4.37 -9.06
CA SER A 6 17.98 4.35 -10.54
C SER A 6 19.33 3.76 -10.99
N ILE A 7 20.41 4.13 -10.33
CA ILE A 7 21.74 3.56 -10.61
C ILE A 7 21.76 2.07 -10.27
N GLY A 8 21.17 1.67 -9.15
CA GLY A 8 21.03 0.28 -8.75
C GLY A 8 20.24 -0.56 -9.76
N ALA A 9 19.11 -0.04 -10.26
CA ALA A 9 18.31 -0.72 -11.27
C ALA A 9 19.08 -0.92 -12.60
N ILE A 10 19.81 0.11 -13.06
CA ILE A 10 20.66 0.00 -14.26
C ILE A 10 21.77 -1.03 -14.06
N ALA A 11 22.42 -1.04 -12.89
CA ALA A 11 23.47 -2.01 -12.58
C ALA A 11 22.92 -3.43 -12.51
N LEU A 12 21.74 -3.63 -11.93
CA LEU A 12 21.06 -4.93 -11.90
C LEU A 12 20.65 -5.40 -13.31
N LEU A 13 20.11 -4.51 -14.15
CA LEU A 13 19.78 -4.83 -15.54
C LEU A 13 21.03 -5.23 -16.33
N ALA A 14 22.13 -4.50 -16.14
CA ALA A 14 23.41 -4.83 -16.78
C ALA A 14 23.93 -6.20 -16.31
N GLY A 15 23.91 -6.48 -15.02
CA GLY A 15 24.32 -7.76 -14.44
C GLY A 15 23.43 -8.92 -14.88
N LEU A 16 22.11 -8.74 -14.93
CA LEU A 16 21.17 -9.73 -15.47
C LEU A 16 21.41 -9.97 -16.97
N GLY A 17 21.65 -8.93 -17.75
CA GLY A 17 21.98 -9.05 -19.15
C GLY A 17 23.23 -9.90 -19.38
N GLU A 18 24.28 -9.68 -18.62
CA GLU A 18 25.53 -10.51 -18.68
C GLU A 18 25.25 -11.94 -18.22
N SER A 19 24.51 -12.16 -17.18
CA SER A 19 24.12 -13.47 -16.66
C SER A 19 23.30 -14.27 -17.67
N LEU A 20 22.36 -13.64 -18.33
CA LEU A 20 21.53 -14.24 -19.38
C LEU A 20 22.37 -14.56 -20.62
N LEU A 21 23.29 -13.68 -21.01
CA LEU A 21 24.25 -13.94 -22.09
C LEU A 21 25.17 -15.11 -21.75
N PHE A 22 25.65 -15.18 -20.51
CA PHE A 22 26.47 -16.30 -20.04
C PHE A 22 25.69 -17.62 -20.08
N ALA A 23 24.44 -17.63 -19.68
CA ALA A 23 23.55 -18.79 -19.76
C ALA A 23 23.32 -19.21 -21.22
N LEU A 24 23.09 -18.27 -22.14
CA LEU A 24 22.94 -18.54 -23.58
C LEU A 24 24.18 -19.14 -24.20
N ARG A 25 25.37 -18.72 -23.80
CA ARG A 25 26.64 -19.28 -24.28
C ARG A 25 26.85 -20.74 -23.88
N ARG A 26 26.16 -21.23 -22.85
CA ARG A 26 26.20 -22.62 -22.39
C ARG A 26 25.20 -23.53 -23.10
N ILE A 27 24.25 -22.97 -23.86
CA ILE A 27 23.27 -23.76 -24.62
C ILE A 27 24.00 -24.45 -25.77
N PRO A 28 23.84 -25.77 -25.90
CA PRO A 28 24.42 -26.50 -27.05
C PRO A 28 23.83 -25.98 -28.36
N ALA A 29 24.68 -25.92 -29.40
CA ALA A 29 24.30 -25.37 -30.69
C ALA A 29 23.05 -26.07 -31.25
N PRO A 30 21.94 -25.32 -31.54
CA PRO A 30 20.72 -25.91 -32.09
C PRO A 30 20.98 -26.62 -33.43
N ARG A 31 20.26 -27.71 -33.68
CA ARG A 31 20.34 -28.41 -34.99
C ARG A 31 19.70 -27.58 -36.11
N TYR A 32 18.79 -26.67 -35.81
CA TYR A 32 18.14 -25.80 -36.79
C TYR A 32 19.06 -24.62 -37.13
N VAL A 33 19.49 -24.55 -38.41
CA VAL A 33 20.50 -23.58 -38.87
C VAL A 33 20.14 -22.12 -38.55
N PRO A 34 18.93 -21.61 -38.82
CA PRO A 34 18.58 -20.23 -38.46
C PRO A 34 18.68 -19.91 -36.95
N ALA A 35 18.33 -20.87 -36.09
CA ALA A 35 18.45 -20.69 -34.64
C ALA A 35 19.91 -20.65 -34.18
N ARG A 36 20.77 -21.45 -34.81
CA ARG A 36 22.21 -21.44 -34.55
C ARG A 36 22.86 -20.12 -34.98
N LEU A 37 22.44 -19.56 -36.12
CA LEU A 37 22.91 -18.26 -36.60
C LEU A 37 22.47 -17.14 -35.66
N ALA A 38 21.20 -17.12 -35.24
CA ALA A 38 20.65 -16.15 -34.28
C ALA A 38 21.40 -16.21 -32.94
N LEU A 39 21.59 -17.39 -32.38
CA LEU A 39 22.33 -17.58 -31.14
C LEU A 39 23.79 -17.10 -31.23
N SER A 40 24.47 -17.40 -32.34
CA SER A 40 25.85 -16.96 -32.58
C SER A 40 25.95 -15.43 -32.74
N ALA A 41 24.97 -14.79 -33.34
CA ALA A 41 24.91 -13.32 -33.48
C ALA A 41 24.78 -12.62 -32.11
N ILE A 42 23.92 -13.15 -31.26
CA ILE A 42 23.67 -12.60 -29.93
C ILE A 42 24.89 -12.79 -29.00
N THR A 43 25.53 -13.93 -29.06
CA THR A 43 26.66 -14.28 -28.18
C THR A 43 28.00 -13.73 -28.62
N ARG A 44 28.06 -13.08 -29.80
CA ARG A 44 29.28 -12.48 -30.37
C ARG A 44 29.78 -11.32 -29.50
N PRO A 45 31.10 -11.18 -29.27
CA PRO A 45 31.69 -10.00 -28.64
C PRO A 45 31.31 -8.72 -29.42
N GLY A 46 30.83 -7.68 -28.72
CA GLY A 46 30.36 -6.43 -29.33
C GLY A 46 28.90 -6.43 -29.78
N SER A 47 28.13 -7.48 -29.46
CA SER A 47 26.70 -7.52 -29.72
C SER A 47 25.96 -6.41 -28.91
N PRO A 48 24.97 -5.74 -29.49
CA PRO A 48 24.20 -4.66 -28.82
C PRO A 48 23.25 -5.18 -27.72
N VAL A 49 23.27 -6.45 -27.37
CA VAL A 49 22.38 -7.10 -26.41
C VAL A 49 22.31 -6.34 -25.09
N ARG A 50 23.45 -5.92 -24.56
CA ARG A 50 23.52 -5.19 -23.28
C ARG A 50 22.74 -3.87 -23.33
N ALA A 51 22.94 -3.09 -24.40
CA ALA A 51 22.24 -1.81 -24.58
C ALA A 51 20.72 -2.02 -24.73
N ILE A 52 20.34 -3.06 -25.49
CA ILE A 52 18.93 -3.41 -25.72
C ILE A 52 18.28 -3.88 -24.43
N VAL A 53 18.90 -4.77 -23.67
CA VAL A 53 18.38 -5.27 -22.39
C VAL A 53 18.22 -4.14 -21.39
N ILE A 54 19.16 -3.19 -21.31
CA ILE A 54 19.05 -2.03 -20.43
C ILE A 54 17.92 -1.12 -20.90
N ALA A 55 17.88 -0.73 -22.17
CA ALA A 55 16.90 0.22 -22.69
C ALA A 55 15.45 -0.31 -22.59
N PHE A 56 15.21 -1.53 -23.07
CA PHE A 56 13.89 -2.15 -23.00
C PHE A 56 13.56 -2.66 -21.60
N GLY A 57 14.56 -3.25 -20.92
CA GLY A 57 14.39 -3.81 -19.58
C GLY A 57 13.95 -2.75 -18.58
N LEU A 58 14.45 -1.52 -18.69
CA LEU A 58 14.08 -0.41 -17.80
C LEU A 58 12.62 -0.01 -17.99
N GLY A 59 12.17 0.22 -19.22
CA GLY A 59 10.78 0.56 -19.51
C GLY A 59 9.81 -0.56 -19.13
N LEU A 60 10.12 -1.80 -19.49
CA LEU A 60 9.28 -2.95 -19.17
C LEU A 60 9.27 -3.27 -17.67
N SER A 61 10.40 -3.11 -16.94
CA SER A 61 10.42 -3.36 -15.49
C SER A 61 9.52 -2.39 -14.73
N VAL A 62 9.47 -1.13 -15.13
CA VAL A 62 8.54 -0.14 -14.55
C VAL A 62 7.09 -0.56 -14.82
N LEU A 63 6.77 -0.96 -16.05
CA LEU A 63 5.42 -1.47 -16.37
C LEU A 63 5.03 -2.68 -15.53
N VAL A 64 5.92 -3.66 -15.39
CA VAL A 64 5.68 -4.86 -14.57
C VAL A 64 5.50 -4.49 -13.10
N THR A 65 6.37 -3.63 -12.55
CA THR A 65 6.28 -3.16 -11.15
C THR A 65 4.93 -2.51 -10.88
N VAL A 66 4.53 -1.56 -11.73
CA VAL A 66 3.26 -0.84 -11.55
C VAL A 66 2.06 -1.78 -11.71
N ALA A 67 2.08 -2.66 -12.72
CA ALA A 67 0.98 -3.61 -12.93
C ALA A 67 0.83 -4.59 -11.75
N LEU A 68 1.93 -5.12 -11.22
CA LEU A 68 1.91 -6.00 -10.05
C LEU A 68 1.49 -5.26 -8.78
N SER A 69 2.00 -4.04 -8.56
CA SER A 69 1.62 -3.24 -7.39
C SER A 69 0.14 -2.88 -7.42
N GLN A 70 -0.39 -2.43 -8.57
CA GLN A 70 -1.83 -2.14 -8.72
C GLN A 70 -2.68 -3.39 -8.50
N ALA A 71 -2.30 -4.54 -9.07
CA ALA A 71 -3.03 -5.79 -8.89
C ALA A 71 -3.00 -6.29 -7.43
N ASN A 72 -1.93 -6.04 -6.69
CA ASN A 72 -1.83 -6.41 -5.28
C ASN A 72 -2.64 -5.47 -4.39
N ILE A 73 -2.50 -4.14 -4.58
CA ILE A 73 -3.28 -3.15 -3.84
C ILE A 73 -4.77 -3.34 -4.09
N GLY A 74 -5.19 -3.53 -5.35
CA GLY A 74 -6.59 -3.80 -5.67
C GLY A 74 -7.13 -5.03 -4.94
N ARG A 75 -6.39 -6.14 -4.95
CA ARG A 75 -6.79 -7.36 -4.23
C ARG A 75 -6.85 -7.18 -2.71
N GLN A 76 -5.92 -6.44 -2.12
CA GLN A 76 -5.96 -6.15 -0.68
C GLN A 76 -7.20 -5.32 -0.30
N ILE A 77 -7.51 -4.30 -1.11
CA ILE A 77 -8.70 -3.48 -0.89
C ILE A 77 -9.97 -4.32 -1.05
N ASP A 78 -10.08 -5.09 -2.14
CA ASP A 78 -11.27 -5.90 -2.41
C ASP A 78 -11.53 -6.96 -1.33
N THR A 79 -10.48 -7.61 -0.80
CA THR A 79 -10.63 -8.64 0.24
C THR A 79 -10.90 -8.06 1.63
N ARG A 80 -10.37 -6.89 1.97
CA ARG A 80 -10.55 -6.27 3.29
C ARG A 80 -11.85 -5.45 3.38
N VAL A 81 -12.32 -4.89 2.28
CA VAL A 81 -13.57 -4.09 2.24
C VAL A 81 -14.80 -4.98 2.10
N ALA A 82 -14.67 -6.18 1.51
CA ALA A 82 -15.82 -6.98 1.11
C ALA A 82 -16.59 -7.63 2.28
N ASP A 83 -15.93 -7.99 3.39
CA ASP A 83 -16.56 -8.86 4.40
C ASP A 83 -16.83 -8.20 5.76
N ASP A 84 -16.08 -7.15 6.18
CA ASP A 84 -16.17 -6.61 7.56
C ASP A 84 -16.25 -5.06 7.65
N ALA A 85 -16.22 -4.33 6.53
CA ALA A 85 -16.25 -2.87 6.59
C ALA A 85 -17.67 -2.33 6.79
N PRO A 86 -17.89 -1.35 7.69
CA PRO A 86 -19.17 -0.67 7.79
C PRO A 86 -19.47 0.11 6.51
N ALA A 87 -20.73 0.23 6.16
CA ALA A 87 -21.16 1.08 5.05
C ALA A 87 -20.91 2.55 5.33
N TRP A 88 -21.15 2.96 6.59
CA TRP A 88 -21.06 4.33 7.04
C TRP A 88 -20.35 4.49 8.37
N PHE A 89 -19.58 5.60 8.49
CA PHE A 89 -19.22 6.24 9.75
C PHE A 89 -20.08 7.47 9.95
N PHE A 90 -20.70 7.58 11.12
CA PHE A 90 -21.42 8.75 11.56
C PHE A 90 -20.64 9.46 12.66
N ILE A 91 -20.43 10.77 12.52
CA ILE A 91 -19.66 11.57 13.46
C ILE A 91 -20.48 12.78 13.92
N ASP A 92 -20.07 13.39 15.04
CA ASP A 92 -20.71 14.55 15.66
C ASP A 92 -22.13 14.28 16.18
N ILE A 93 -22.42 13.03 16.58
CA ILE A 93 -23.67 12.67 17.25
C ILE A 93 -23.61 13.22 18.68
N GLN A 94 -24.57 14.09 19.04
CA GLN A 94 -24.61 14.69 20.38
C GLN A 94 -25.14 13.69 21.43
N PRO A 95 -24.77 13.85 22.73
CA PRO A 95 -25.24 12.94 23.79
C PRO A 95 -26.73 12.80 23.92
N ASP A 96 -27.49 13.87 23.63
CA ASP A 96 -28.96 13.86 23.62
C ASP A 96 -29.57 13.21 22.35
N GLN A 97 -28.80 12.97 21.34
CA GLN A 97 -29.21 12.40 20.06
C GLN A 97 -28.94 10.89 19.94
N ILE A 98 -27.99 10.37 20.72
CA ILE A 98 -27.45 9.03 20.50
C ILE A 98 -28.48 7.90 20.59
N ASP A 99 -29.41 7.98 21.54
CA ASP A 99 -30.44 6.95 21.72
C ASP A 99 -31.40 6.94 20.54
N ARG A 100 -31.84 8.13 20.08
CA ARG A 100 -32.69 8.26 18.90
C ARG A 100 -31.96 7.86 17.62
N PHE A 101 -30.67 8.19 17.51
CA PHE A 101 -29.84 7.74 16.41
C PHE A 101 -29.80 6.21 16.35
N MET A 102 -29.50 5.54 17.46
CA MET A 102 -29.44 4.09 17.55
C MET A 102 -30.77 3.42 17.17
N GLU A 103 -31.89 4.00 17.62
CA GLU A 103 -33.23 3.50 17.27
C GLU A 103 -33.46 3.56 15.74
N ILE A 104 -33.15 4.69 15.11
CA ILE A 104 -33.33 4.87 13.66
C ILE A 104 -32.37 3.96 12.88
N ALA A 105 -31.09 3.95 13.24
CA ALA A 105 -30.07 3.17 12.52
C ALA A 105 -30.36 1.67 12.61
N SER A 106 -30.58 1.13 13.83
CA SER A 106 -30.86 -0.30 14.03
C SER A 106 -32.24 -0.70 13.53
N GLY A 107 -33.21 0.21 13.46
CA GLY A 107 -34.55 -0.01 12.92
C GLY A 107 -34.63 0.07 11.40
N THR A 108 -33.56 0.44 10.71
CA THR A 108 -33.54 0.50 9.24
C THR A 108 -33.34 -0.89 8.67
N GLU A 109 -34.22 -1.30 7.75
CA GLU A 109 -34.19 -2.63 7.10
C GLU A 109 -32.88 -2.81 6.32
N GLY A 110 -32.21 -3.96 6.54
CA GLY A 110 -30.94 -4.33 5.89
C GLY A 110 -29.72 -3.74 6.60
N ILE A 111 -29.87 -3.20 7.82
CA ILE A 111 -28.73 -2.86 8.69
C ILE A 111 -28.51 -4.02 9.67
N SER A 112 -27.36 -4.67 9.54
CA SER A 112 -27.02 -5.87 10.31
C SER A 112 -26.38 -5.55 11.66
N GLN A 113 -25.57 -4.50 11.74
CA GLN A 113 -24.87 -4.12 12.95
C GLN A 113 -24.72 -2.59 13.04
N VAL A 114 -24.93 -2.05 14.23
CA VAL A 114 -24.63 -0.65 14.56
C VAL A 114 -23.79 -0.63 15.83
N ALA A 115 -22.59 -0.06 15.75
CA ALA A 115 -21.72 0.15 16.91
C ALA A 115 -21.62 1.65 17.21
N LYS A 116 -21.48 2.00 18.49
CA LYS A 116 -21.29 3.39 18.92
C LYS A 116 -20.13 3.50 19.90
N THR A 117 -19.41 4.60 19.84
CA THR A 117 -18.26 4.86 20.71
C THR A 117 -18.25 6.34 21.10
N PRO A 118 -18.14 6.69 22.41
CA PRO A 118 -18.00 8.07 22.83
C PRO A 118 -16.62 8.58 22.44
N MET A 119 -16.53 9.83 22.06
CA MET A 119 -15.29 10.47 21.65
C MET A 119 -15.21 11.90 22.15
N LEU A 120 -14.02 12.28 22.63
CA LEU A 120 -13.67 13.68 22.84
C LEU A 120 -12.22 13.92 22.38
N ARG A 121 -11.83 15.18 22.31
CA ARG A 121 -10.45 15.55 21.95
C ARG A 121 -9.66 15.93 23.19
N GLY A 122 -8.45 15.40 23.29
CA GLY A 122 -7.49 15.74 24.32
C GLY A 122 -6.08 15.74 23.77
N ARG A 123 -5.21 16.51 24.39
CA ARG A 123 -3.80 16.60 24.04
C ARG A 123 -2.97 15.83 25.05
N VAL A 124 -2.11 14.95 24.59
CA VAL A 124 -1.09 14.33 25.46
C VAL A 124 -0.11 15.41 25.89
N THR A 125 0.06 15.57 27.21
CA THR A 125 0.98 16.56 27.81
C THR A 125 2.22 15.90 28.39
N GLU A 126 2.09 14.64 28.84
CA GLU A 126 3.19 13.86 29.41
C GLU A 126 2.93 12.37 29.13
N LEU A 127 3.99 11.61 28.88
CA LEU A 127 3.93 10.18 28.62
C LEU A 127 5.18 9.52 29.19
N GLY A 128 5.03 8.49 30.05
CA GLY A 128 6.16 7.79 30.67
C GLY A 128 7.06 8.69 31.52
N GLY A 129 6.52 9.76 32.13
CA GLY A 129 7.29 10.72 32.91
C GLY A 129 8.07 11.75 32.07
N ILE A 130 7.91 11.76 30.77
CA ILE A 130 8.55 12.72 29.84
C ILE A 130 7.47 13.67 29.31
N ALA A 131 7.73 14.97 29.36
CA ALA A 131 6.82 15.94 28.75
C ALA A 131 6.76 15.75 27.23
N ALA A 132 5.55 15.86 26.65
CA ALA A 132 5.35 15.65 25.23
C ALA A 132 6.24 16.56 24.34
N ALA A 133 6.61 17.74 24.84
CA ALA A 133 7.49 18.68 24.15
C ALA A 133 8.95 18.22 24.06
N ASP A 134 9.38 17.32 24.97
CA ASP A 134 10.76 16.87 25.11
C ASP A 134 11.03 15.55 24.34
N TYR A 135 9.99 14.95 23.75
CA TYR A 135 10.14 13.78 22.90
C TYR A 135 10.83 14.08 21.57
N ASP A 136 11.61 13.12 21.05
CA ASP A 136 12.18 13.23 19.70
C ASP A 136 11.09 13.15 18.63
N MET A 137 10.70 14.31 18.10
CA MET A 137 9.66 14.42 17.09
C MET A 137 10.02 13.83 15.71
N ARG A 138 11.19 13.23 15.56
CA ARG A 138 11.59 12.48 14.36
C ARG A 138 11.16 11.01 14.43
N ASN A 139 10.74 10.54 15.60
CA ASN A 139 10.16 9.22 15.78
C ASN A 139 8.82 9.13 15.03
N GLY A 140 8.53 8.00 14.37
CA GLY A 140 7.32 7.76 13.59
C GLY A 140 6.05 8.02 14.39
N SER A 141 5.94 7.45 15.59
CA SER A 141 4.76 7.58 16.47
C SER A 141 4.69 8.91 17.25
N ALA A 142 5.67 9.80 17.11
CA ALA A 142 5.59 11.12 17.75
C ALA A 142 4.39 11.98 17.27
N TRP A 143 3.71 11.56 16.19
CA TRP A 143 2.46 12.18 15.76
C TRP A 143 1.38 12.14 16.85
N VAL A 144 1.38 11.11 17.70
CA VAL A 144 0.45 10.98 18.83
C VAL A 144 0.55 12.15 19.81
N LEU A 145 1.75 12.71 19.97
CA LEU A 145 2.06 13.81 20.87
C LEU A 145 1.79 15.20 20.24
N ARG A 146 1.50 15.25 18.92
CA ARG A 146 1.30 16.52 18.20
C ARG A 146 -0.17 16.88 18.12
N GLY A 147 -0.58 17.93 18.82
CA GLY A 147 -1.95 18.44 18.78
C GLY A 147 -2.95 17.56 19.55
N ASP A 148 -4.21 17.77 19.27
CA ASP A 148 -5.28 17.07 19.95
C ASP A 148 -5.53 15.71 19.31
N ARG A 149 -5.75 14.69 20.14
CA ARG A 149 -6.07 13.33 19.73
C ARG A 149 -7.50 12.97 20.14
N ALA A 150 -8.08 12.09 19.35
CA ALA A 150 -9.34 11.48 19.75
C ALA A 150 -9.07 10.53 20.91
N LEU A 151 -9.79 10.70 21.98
CA LEU A 151 -9.81 9.85 23.17
C LEU A 151 -11.19 9.23 23.29
N THR A 152 -11.22 7.99 23.73
CA THR A 152 -12.45 7.28 24.07
C THR A 152 -12.31 6.61 25.43
N TRP A 153 -13.41 6.12 25.96
CA TRP A 153 -13.45 5.31 27.17
C TRP A 153 -14.47 4.19 27.01
N SER A 154 -14.20 3.07 27.63
CA SER A 154 -15.07 1.91 27.55
C SER A 154 -14.93 1.00 28.76
N ALA A 155 -16.02 0.46 29.23
CA ALA A 155 -16.02 -0.59 30.26
C ALA A 155 -15.59 -1.95 29.65
N THR A 156 -15.88 -2.17 28.38
CA THR A 156 -15.57 -3.41 27.67
C THR A 156 -14.43 -3.20 26.68
N ARG A 157 -13.65 -4.24 26.45
CA ARG A 157 -12.61 -4.21 25.42
C ARG A 157 -13.22 -3.99 24.04
N PRO A 158 -12.72 -3.07 23.24
CA PRO A 158 -13.11 -2.92 21.83
C PRO A 158 -12.88 -4.24 21.06
N GLU A 159 -13.79 -4.57 20.14
CA GLU A 159 -13.66 -5.77 19.31
C GLU A 159 -12.41 -5.71 18.41
N SER A 160 -12.07 -4.51 17.94
CA SER A 160 -10.89 -4.24 17.14
C SER A 160 -9.65 -4.04 18.01
N GLY A 161 -9.07 -5.07 18.55
CA GLY A 161 -7.84 -4.95 19.31
C GLY A 161 -7.57 -6.16 20.18
N GLU A 162 -6.54 -6.92 19.84
CA GLU A 162 -6.08 -8.03 20.63
C GLU A 162 -5.16 -7.52 21.73
N LEU A 163 -5.34 -8.01 22.99
CA LEU A 163 -4.41 -7.68 24.07
C LEU A 163 -3.09 -8.42 23.87
N ILE A 164 -2.02 -7.66 23.75
CA ILE A 164 -0.65 -8.20 23.70
C ILE A 164 -0.10 -8.37 25.10
N ALA A 165 -0.37 -7.42 25.99
CA ALA A 165 0.14 -7.42 27.35
C ALA A 165 -0.84 -6.76 28.32
N GLY A 166 -0.83 -7.21 29.57
CA GLY A 166 -1.72 -6.73 30.62
C GLY A 166 -3.11 -7.35 30.58
N GLU A 167 -4.00 -6.81 31.38
CA GLU A 167 -5.39 -7.26 31.49
C GLU A 167 -6.33 -6.07 31.34
N TRP A 168 -7.52 -6.32 30.75
CA TRP A 168 -8.57 -5.33 30.70
C TRP A 168 -9.18 -5.13 32.08
N TRP A 169 -9.58 -3.89 32.42
CA TRP A 169 -10.22 -3.59 33.68
C TRP A 169 -11.63 -4.21 33.80
N PRO A 170 -12.11 -4.45 35.04
CA PRO A 170 -13.49 -4.91 35.27
C PRO A 170 -14.53 -3.92 34.72
N GLN A 171 -15.70 -4.44 34.32
CA GLN A 171 -16.78 -3.59 33.74
C GLN A 171 -17.30 -2.52 34.69
N ASP A 172 -17.26 -2.78 36.01
CA ASP A 172 -17.70 -1.91 37.08
C ASP A 172 -16.55 -1.13 37.74
N TYR A 173 -15.44 -0.98 37.01
CA TYR A 173 -14.26 -0.26 37.50
C TYR A 173 -14.57 1.23 37.75
N ASP A 174 -14.36 1.69 38.99
CA ASP A 174 -14.55 3.06 39.45
C ASP A 174 -13.31 3.65 40.18
N GLY A 175 -12.14 3.02 39.99
CA GLY A 175 -10.88 3.42 40.63
C GLY A 175 -10.17 4.59 39.97
N THR A 176 -8.85 4.66 40.18
CA THR A 176 -7.99 5.66 39.51
C THR A 176 -8.02 5.44 38.00
N PRO A 177 -7.93 6.52 37.18
CA PRO A 177 -8.00 6.38 35.72
C PRO A 177 -6.94 5.42 35.18
N LEU A 178 -7.38 4.48 34.34
CA LEU A 178 -6.54 3.53 33.63
C LEU A 178 -6.59 3.83 32.13
N ALA A 179 -5.52 3.47 31.42
CA ALA A 179 -5.40 3.62 29.97
C ALA A 179 -4.95 2.32 29.32
N SER A 180 -5.53 2.05 28.18
CA SER A 180 -5.06 1.07 27.21
C SER A 180 -4.41 1.81 26.05
N MET A 181 -3.23 1.38 25.62
CA MET A 181 -2.49 2.02 24.53
C MET A 181 -2.21 1.01 23.40
N THR A 182 -2.07 1.51 22.18
CA THR A 182 -1.69 0.70 21.02
C THR A 182 -0.22 0.30 21.07
N ALA A 183 0.08 -0.90 20.58
CA ALA A 183 1.40 -1.53 20.70
C ALA A 183 2.49 -0.84 19.90
N GLU A 184 2.17 -0.44 18.68
CA GLU A 184 3.11 0.24 17.79
C GLU A 184 3.61 1.54 18.42
N GLU A 185 2.68 2.40 18.84
CA GLU A 185 3.00 3.69 19.44
C GLU A 185 3.67 3.52 20.81
N ALA A 186 3.25 2.54 21.60
CA ALA A 186 3.89 2.26 22.89
C ALA A 186 5.35 1.83 22.70
N ASN A 187 5.61 0.92 21.76
CA ASN A 187 6.96 0.43 21.47
C ASN A 187 7.87 1.55 20.91
N GLU A 188 7.38 2.34 19.96
CA GLU A 188 8.16 3.41 19.35
C GLU A 188 8.42 4.58 20.30
N LEU A 189 7.49 4.89 21.20
CA LEU A 189 7.65 5.95 22.20
C LEU A 189 8.35 5.46 23.47
N GLY A 190 8.63 4.15 23.57
CA GLY A 190 9.39 3.55 24.67
C GLY A 190 8.63 3.53 25.98
N VAL A 191 7.31 3.35 25.96
CA VAL A 191 6.45 3.28 27.14
C VAL A 191 5.84 1.89 27.29
N TRP A 192 5.50 1.52 28.52
CA TRP A 192 4.99 0.19 28.84
C TRP A 192 3.95 0.21 29.97
N ILE A 193 3.46 -0.94 30.33
CA ILE A 193 2.53 -1.13 31.46
C ILE A 193 3.15 -0.58 32.75
N GLY A 194 2.37 0.20 33.50
CA GLY A 194 2.79 0.91 34.71
C GLY A 194 3.23 2.36 34.46
N ASP A 195 3.49 2.74 33.23
CA ASP A 195 3.79 4.13 32.90
C ASP A 195 2.54 5.01 32.98
N MET A 196 2.74 6.28 33.28
CA MET A 196 1.65 7.25 33.36
C MET A 196 1.51 8.02 32.06
N VAL A 197 0.27 8.27 31.64
CA VAL A 197 -0.05 9.19 30.54
C VAL A 197 -0.93 10.32 31.07
N SER A 198 -0.58 11.54 30.75
CA SER A 198 -1.34 12.75 31.10
C SER A 198 -1.90 13.41 29.87
N PHE A 199 -3.18 13.75 29.92
CA PHE A 199 -3.91 14.46 28.87
C PHE A 199 -4.39 15.82 29.38
N ASN A 200 -4.39 16.80 28.51
CA ASN A 200 -5.18 18.02 28.69
C ASN A 200 -6.51 17.83 27.94
N VAL A 201 -7.59 17.73 28.67
CA VAL A 201 -8.95 17.58 28.16
C VAL A 201 -9.75 18.83 28.50
N LEU A 202 -10.06 19.67 27.50
CA LEU A 202 -10.82 20.92 27.69
C LEU A 202 -10.22 21.82 28.79
N GLY A 203 -8.91 21.88 28.91
CA GLY A 203 -8.18 22.68 29.91
C GLY A 203 -8.03 22.00 31.28
N ARG A 204 -8.50 20.76 31.47
CA ARG A 204 -8.33 19.97 32.69
C ARG A 204 -7.30 18.87 32.47
N PRO A 205 -6.33 18.70 33.40
CA PRO A 205 -5.41 17.59 33.34
C PRO A 205 -6.14 16.29 33.76
N VAL A 206 -5.93 15.23 32.99
CA VAL A 206 -6.39 13.87 33.27
C VAL A 206 -5.17 12.97 33.16
N THR A 207 -4.82 12.28 34.25
CA THR A 207 -3.67 11.34 34.28
C THR A 207 -4.20 9.92 34.50
N ALA A 208 -3.71 8.99 33.70
CA ALA A 208 -4.08 7.58 33.74
C ALA A 208 -2.84 6.69 33.70
N GLU A 209 -2.92 5.52 34.35
CA GLU A 209 -1.88 4.49 34.31
C GLU A 209 -2.12 3.58 33.08
N ILE A 210 -1.11 3.30 32.30
CA ILE A 210 -1.17 2.32 31.21
C ILE A 210 -1.17 0.93 31.82
N THR A 211 -2.29 0.21 31.74
CA THR A 211 -2.46 -1.12 32.33
C THR A 211 -2.46 -2.24 31.31
N ASN A 212 -2.65 -1.92 30.05
CA ASN A 212 -2.58 -2.91 28.99
C ASN A 212 -2.19 -2.30 27.65
N ILE A 213 -1.64 -3.15 26.79
CA ILE A 213 -1.20 -2.83 25.43
C ILE A 213 -2.02 -3.67 24.45
N ARG A 214 -2.55 -3.02 23.43
CA ARG A 214 -3.39 -3.63 22.38
C ARG A 214 -2.69 -3.60 21.03
N ASP A 215 -2.82 -4.67 20.27
CA ASP A 215 -2.57 -4.65 18.84
C ASP A 215 -3.83 -4.15 18.11
N VAL A 216 -3.69 -3.20 17.23
CA VAL A 216 -4.81 -2.57 16.51
C VAL A 216 -4.46 -2.53 15.03
N GLU A 217 -5.28 -3.16 14.22
CA GLU A 217 -5.19 -3.04 12.77
C GLU A 217 -5.77 -1.69 12.32
N TRP A 218 -4.90 -0.70 12.10
CA TRP A 218 -5.31 0.63 11.63
C TRP A 218 -5.97 0.61 10.25
N GLU A 219 -5.67 -0.41 9.45
CA GLU A 219 -6.23 -0.61 8.12
C GLU A 219 -7.61 -1.28 8.14
N SER A 220 -8.04 -1.78 9.30
CA SER A 220 -9.42 -2.23 9.49
C SER A 220 -10.34 -1.01 9.49
N PHE A 221 -11.49 -1.10 8.83
CA PHE A 221 -12.50 -0.04 8.84
C PHE A 221 -13.29 0.01 10.16
N SER A 222 -12.62 -0.27 11.28
CA SER A 222 -13.20 -0.20 12.64
C SER A 222 -12.90 1.14 13.30
N ILE A 223 -13.68 1.52 14.32
CA ILE A 223 -13.39 2.71 15.12
C ILE A 223 -12.23 2.40 16.06
N ASN A 224 -11.04 2.92 15.73
CA ASN A 224 -9.82 2.70 16.47
C ASN A 224 -9.30 3.98 17.13
N PHE A 225 -8.73 3.81 18.32
CA PHE A 225 -8.11 4.89 19.10
C PHE A 225 -6.76 4.45 19.63
N VAL A 226 -5.80 5.36 19.67
CA VAL A 226 -4.51 5.09 20.32
C VAL A 226 -4.71 4.84 21.81
N PHE A 227 -5.52 5.66 22.45
CA PHE A 227 -5.83 5.57 23.88
C PHE A 227 -7.32 5.26 24.11
N VAL A 228 -7.55 4.24 24.92
CA VAL A 228 -8.88 3.96 25.49
C VAL A 228 -8.74 4.08 27.01
N LEU A 229 -9.59 4.90 27.63
CA LEU A 229 -9.57 5.12 29.08
C LEU A 229 -10.62 4.24 29.77
N SER A 230 -10.41 3.99 31.06
CA SER A 230 -11.42 3.35 31.91
C SER A 230 -12.63 4.28 32.08
N PRO A 231 -13.83 3.75 32.39
CA PRO A 231 -15.00 4.55 32.70
C PRO A 231 -14.80 5.50 33.87
N GLY A 232 -15.68 6.49 34.03
CA GLY A 232 -15.76 7.38 35.17
C GLY A 232 -15.11 8.73 34.95
N VAL A 233 -13.91 8.78 34.36
CA VAL A 233 -13.11 10.00 34.25
C VAL A 233 -13.63 10.99 33.20
N LEU A 234 -14.11 10.48 32.06
CA LEU A 234 -14.56 11.31 30.94
C LEU A 234 -16.08 11.31 30.76
N ASP A 235 -16.84 10.51 31.50
CA ASP A 235 -18.29 10.33 31.34
C ASP A 235 -19.07 11.66 31.43
N LYS A 236 -18.62 12.58 32.29
CA LYS A 236 -19.26 13.88 32.52
C LYS A 236 -18.66 15.00 31.67
N ALA A 237 -17.62 14.71 30.89
CA ALA A 237 -17.03 15.72 30.02
C ALA A 237 -17.93 15.94 28.78
N PRO A 238 -18.01 17.17 28.25
CA PRO A 238 -18.65 17.39 26.96
C PRO A 238 -17.99 16.54 25.88
N HIS A 239 -18.75 15.68 25.24
CA HIS A 239 -18.26 14.74 24.23
C HIS A 239 -19.29 14.59 23.11
N SER A 240 -18.87 13.98 22.00
CA SER A 240 -19.75 13.49 20.96
C SER A 240 -19.63 11.98 20.82
N TRP A 241 -20.52 11.39 20.07
CA TRP A 241 -20.48 9.98 19.72
C TRP A 241 -20.07 9.82 18.25
N MET A 242 -19.33 8.77 17.99
CA MET A 242 -19.15 8.18 16.68
C MET A 242 -19.94 6.88 16.61
N ALA A 243 -20.45 6.56 15.43
CA ALA A 243 -21.12 5.29 15.20
C ALA A 243 -20.72 4.72 13.84
N THR A 244 -20.81 3.40 13.72
CA THR A 244 -20.70 2.68 12.45
C THR A 244 -21.98 1.93 12.18
N ALA A 245 -22.35 1.81 10.90
CA ALA A 245 -23.46 0.98 10.48
C ALA A 245 -23.03 0.05 9.35
N HIS A 246 -23.24 -1.26 9.54
CA HIS A 246 -23.05 -2.28 8.52
C HIS A 246 -24.36 -2.51 7.79
N ALA A 247 -24.32 -2.50 6.46
CA ALA A 247 -25.47 -2.69 5.62
C ALA A 247 -25.31 -3.95 4.76
N ASP A 248 -26.38 -4.73 4.62
CA ASP A 248 -26.37 -5.96 3.84
C ASP A 248 -26.28 -5.69 2.33
N ASP A 249 -26.74 -4.51 1.91
CA ASP A 249 -26.71 -4.07 0.52
C ASP A 249 -26.60 -2.53 0.40
N GLU A 250 -26.40 -2.05 -0.82
CA GLU A 250 -26.26 -0.62 -1.12
C GLU A 250 -27.55 0.18 -0.87
N ASP A 251 -28.71 -0.43 -1.12
CA ASP A 251 -30.01 0.21 -0.86
C ASP A 251 -30.23 0.41 0.63
N ALA A 252 -29.83 -0.53 1.47
CA ALA A 252 -29.86 -0.41 2.92
C ALA A 252 -28.92 0.70 3.41
N ALA A 253 -27.70 0.79 2.84
CA ALA A 253 -26.75 1.85 3.14
C ALA A 253 -27.34 3.24 2.81
N ILE A 254 -27.96 3.39 1.64
CA ILE A 254 -28.62 4.65 1.25
C ILE A 254 -29.83 4.94 2.14
N ARG A 255 -30.61 3.93 2.54
CA ARG A 255 -31.77 4.11 3.41
C ARG A 255 -31.37 4.64 4.79
N VAL A 256 -30.34 4.06 5.43
CA VAL A 256 -29.93 4.49 6.77
C VAL A 256 -29.40 5.93 6.76
N ASP A 257 -28.59 6.30 5.78
CA ASP A 257 -28.10 7.68 5.64
C ASP A 257 -29.26 8.66 5.48
N ARG A 258 -30.22 8.37 4.59
CA ARG A 258 -31.41 9.21 4.38
C ARG A 258 -32.26 9.35 5.64
N ASN A 259 -32.48 8.24 6.37
CA ASN A 259 -33.29 8.24 7.59
C ASN A 259 -32.64 9.09 8.70
N ILE A 260 -31.31 9.01 8.83
CA ILE A 260 -30.53 9.80 9.78
C ILE A 260 -30.52 11.28 9.36
N ALA A 261 -30.22 11.58 8.10
CA ALA A 261 -30.17 12.95 7.59
C ALA A 261 -31.54 13.68 7.65
N ALA A 262 -32.64 12.94 7.55
CA ALA A 262 -33.98 13.50 7.69
C ALA A 262 -34.29 14.02 9.11
N VAL A 263 -33.62 13.51 10.14
CA VAL A 263 -33.86 13.83 11.55
C VAL A 263 -32.76 14.73 12.12
N PHE A 264 -31.50 14.51 11.70
CA PHE A 264 -30.34 15.17 12.28
C PHE A 264 -29.53 15.91 11.21
N ALA A 265 -29.56 17.23 11.25
CA ALA A 265 -28.83 18.08 10.30
C ALA A 265 -27.34 18.26 10.64
N ASN A 266 -26.94 17.96 11.88
CA ASN A 266 -25.56 18.11 12.37
C ASN A 266 -24.73 16.85 12.24
N ILE A 267 -25.32 15.68 12.09
CA ILE A 267 -24.59 14.42 12.00
C ILE A 267 -23.99 14.30 10.60
N SER A 268 -22.69 14.13 10.55
CA SER A 268 -21.96 13.92 9.30
C SER A 268 -21.81 12.42 9.04
N ALA A 269 -22.27 11.98 7.87
CA ALA A 269 -22.10 10.62 7.39
C ALA A 269 -20.91 10.54 6.42
N ILE A 270 -20.01 9.60 6.64
CA ILE A 270 -18.85 9.33 5.80
C ILE A 270 -19.00 7.92 5.22
N SER A 271 -19.17 7.83 3.90
CA SER A 271 -19.25 6.56 3.20
C SER A 271 -17.89 5.91 3.07
N VAL A 272 -17.75 4.68 3.58
CA VAL A 272 -16.51 3.90 3.41
C VAL A 272 -16.31 3.56 1.95
N ARG A 273 -17.36 3.17 1.24
CA ARG A 273 -17.31 2.87 -0.20
C ARG A 273 -16.78 4.06 -1.00
N GLU A 274 -17.33 5.25 -0.79
CA GLU A 274 -16.91 6.46 -1.52
C GLU A 274 -15.45 6.83 -1.23
N ALA A 275 -15.00 6.66 0.02
CA ALA A 275 -13.61 6.87 0.40
C ALA A 275 -12.69 5.88 -0.31
N VAL A 276 -13.06 4.60 -0.36
CA VAL A 276 -12.31 3.53 -1.05
C VAL A 276 -12.30 3.77 -2.56
N ASP A 277 -13.44 4.07 -3.17
CA ASP A 277 -13.54 4.37 -4.62
C ASP A 277 -12.68 5.57 -5.00
N THR A 278 -12.65 6.58 -4.13
CA THR A 278 -11.81 7.76 -4.34
C THR A 278 -10.33 7.42 -4.27
N ALA A 279 -9.93 6.64 -3.27
CA ALA A 279 -8.55 6.15 -3.13
C ALA A 279 -8.14 5.30 -4.35
N GLN A 280 -8.96 4.34 -4.76
CA GLN A 280 -8.73 3.52 -5.96
C GLN A 280 -8.60 4.36 -7.22
N ARG A 281 -9.44 5.38 -7.39
CA ARG A 281 -9.39 6.31 -8.53
C ARG A 281 -8.09 7.09 -8.56
N VAL A 282 -7.64 7.62 -7.42
CA VAL A 282 -6.37 8.34 -7.31
C VAL A 282 -5.19 7.43 -7.63
N ILE A 283 -5.17 6.21 -7.06
CA ILE A 283 -4.13 5.20 -7.34
C ILE A 283 -4.14 4.83 -8.83
N GLY A 284 -5.32 4.66 -9.43
CA GLY A 284 -5.48 4.39 -10.85
C GLY A 284 -4.92 5.50 -11.75
N LEU A 285 -5.19 6.77 -11.41
CA LEU A 285 -4.67 7.91 -12.15
C LEU A 285 -3.14 8.03 -12.06
N LEU A 286 -2.58 7.84 -10.86
CA LEU A 286 -1.12 7.81 -10.66
C LEU A 286 -0.48 6.66 -11.44
N GLY A 287 -1.08 5.48 -11.40
CA GLY A 287 -0.62 4.32 -12.16
C GLY A 287 -0.66 4.57 -13.67
N ALA A 288 -1.72 5.18 -14.19
CA ALA A 288 -1.83 5.55 -15.62
C ALA A 288 -0.73 6.54 -16.02
N ALA A 289 -0.42 7.54 -15.19
CA ALA A 289 0.66 8.50 -15.46
C ALA A 289 2.03 7.81 -15.54
N VAL A 290 2.31 6.88 -14.62
CA VAL A 290 3.56 6.09 -14.64
C VAL A 290 3.60 5.16 -15.85
N GLN A 291 2.49 4.52 -16.22
CA GLN A 291 2.39 3.68 -17.42
C GLN A 291 2.66 4.47 -18.70
N MET A 292 2.14 5.70 -18.81
CA MET A 292 2.43 6.57 -19.94
C MET A 292 3.92 6.92 -20.04
N THR A 293 4.57 7.21 -18.91
CA THR A 293 6.01 7.47 -18.87
C THR A 293 6.82 6.24 -19.30
N ALA A 294 6.42 5.05 -18.85
CA ALA A 294 7.04 3.78 -19.23
C ALA A 294 6.83 3.48 -20.72
N LEU A 295 5.67 3.79 -21.28
CA LEU A 295 5.39 3.68 -22.72
C LEU A 295 6.33 4.58 -23.56
N VAL A 296 6.52 5.84 -23.14
CA VAL A 296 7.45 6.75 -23.78
C VAL A 296 8.88 6.18 -23.75
N THR A 297 9.29 5.63 -22.61
CA THR A 297 10.61 4.99 -22.48
C THR A 297 10.74 3.77 -23.40
N LEU A 298 9.68 2.98 -23.55
CA LEU A 298 9.64 1.84 -24.46
C LEU A 298 9.77 2.28 -25.92
N VAL A 299 9.04 3.33 -26.33
CA VAL A 299 9.11 3.92 -27.68
C VAL A 299 10.53 4.45 -27.95
N ALA A 300 11.13 5.15 -26.99
CA ALA A 300 12.51 5.59 -27.08
C ALA A 300 13.48 4.41 -27.25
N GLY A 301 13.27 3.32 -26.49
CA GLY A 301 14.03 2.07 -26.64
C GLY A 301 13.90 1.47 -28.04
N ILE A 302 12.69 1.44 -28.62
CA ILE A 302 12.45 1.00 -29.99
C ILE A 302 13.20 1.87 -30.99
N ALA A 303 13.18 3.19 -30.83
CA ALA A 303 13.90 4.12 -31.69
C ALA A 303 15.42 3.89 -31.64
N VAL A 304 15.98 3.66 -30.45
CA VAL A 304 17.39 3.30 -30.28
C VAL A 304 17.72 1.99 -30.99
N LEU A 305 16.84 0.99 -30.85
CA LEU A 305 17.00 -0.29 -31.56
C LEU A 305 17.01 -0.09 -33.08
N ALA A 306 16.02 0.66 -33.60
CA ALA A 306 15.94 0.95 -35.03
C ALA A 306 17.19 1.68 -35.55
N GLY A 307 17.70 2.65 -34.79
CA GLY A 307 18.96 3.35 -35.09
C GLY A 307 20.16 2.41 -35.09
N THR A 308 20.24 1.49 -34.14
CA THR A 308 21.31 0.47 -34.06
C THR A 308 21.25 -0.48 -35.26
N VAL A 309 20.05 -0.92 -35.64
CA VAL A 309 19.85 -1.76 -36.84
C VAL A 309 20.28 -1.03 -38.10
N ALA A 310 19.85 0.22 -38.26
CA ALA A 310 20.22 1.05 -39.43
C ALA A 310 21.74 1.29 -39.51
N SER A 311 22.40 1.52 -38.38
CA SER A 311 23.85 1.75 -38.33
C SER A 311 24.68 0.49 -38.66
N THR A 312 24.11 -0.70 -38.49
CA THR A 312 24.76 -1.99 -38.77
C THR A 312 24.38 -2.60 -40.14
N GLU A 313 23.57 -1.90 -40.94
CA GLU A 313 23.02 -2.41 -42.19
C GLU A 313 24.09 -2.82 -43.21
N ALA A 314 25.16 -2.02 -43.37
CA ALA A 314 26.28 -2.36 -44.25
C ALA A 314 27.00 -3.68 -43.85
N GLN A 315 27.20 -3.89 -42.56
CA GLN A 315 27.80 -5.11 -42.03
C GLN A 315 26.88 -6.33 -42.24
N ARG A 316 25.58 -6.15 -42.03
CA ARG A 316 24.56 -7.20 -42.23
C ARG A 316 24.40 -7.58 -43.70
N LEU A 317 24.52 -6.63 -44.62
CA LEU A 317 24.54 -6.90 -46.04
C LEU A 317 25.74 -7.74 -46.44
N ALA A 318 26.95 -7.44 -45.92
CA ALA A 318 28.14 -8.22 -46.17
C ALA A 318 28.03 -9.66 -45.63
N ASP A 319 27.54 -9.82 -44.37
CA ASP A 319 27.29 -11.13 -43.77
C ASP A 319 26.25 -11.93 -44.57
N SER A 320 25.20 -11.27 -45.09
CA SER A 320 24.18 -11.90 -45.92
C SER A 320 24.71 -12.40 -47.26
N VAL A 321 25.65 -11.66 -47.87
CA VAL A 321 26.31 -12.10 -49.13
C VAL A 321 27.15 -13.33 -48.86
N ILE A 322 27.91 -13.34 -47.78
CA ILE A 322 28.73 -14.52 -47.39
C ILE A 322 27.84 -15.74 -47.16
N LEU A 323 26.74 -15.58 -46.41
CA LEU A 323 25.79 -16.67 -46.13
C LEU A 323 25.15 -17.21 -47.43
N LYS A 324 24.82 -16.32 -48.39
CA LYS A 324 24.31 -16.74 -49.70
C LYS A 324 25.34 -17.55 -50.52
N VAL A 325 26.60 -17.13 -50.52
CA VAL A 325 27.68 -17.87 -51.19
C VAL A 325 27.83 -19.27 -50.57
N LEU A 326 27.60 -19.39 -49.26
CA LEU A 326 27.59 -20.66 -48.53
C LEU A 326 26.29 -21.47 -48.72
N GLY A 327 25.34 -21.01 -49.55
CA GLY A 327 24.13 -21.75 -49.90
C GLY A 327 22.92 -21.47 -49.04
N ALA A 328 22.93 -20.40 -48.18
CA ALA A 328 21.77 -20.05 -47.40
C ALA A 328 20.68 -19.42 -48.27
N THR A 329 19.43 -19.82 -48.06
CA THR A 329 18.28 -19.23 -48.74
C THR A 329 17.88 -17.90 -48.12
N ARG A 330 17.22 -17.03 -48.90
CA ARG A 330 16.70 -15.73 -48.37
C ARG A 330 15.80 -15.93 -47.17
N VAL A 331 14.95 -16.96 -47.19
CA VAL A 331 14.03 -17.29 -46.09
C VAL A 331 14.80 -17.68 -44.82
N ALA A 332 15.87 -18.50 -44.96
CA ALA A 332 16.69 -18.91 -43.81
C ALA A 332 17.36 -17.70 -43.13
N ILE A 333 17.86 -16.72 -43.93
CA ILE A 333 18.49 -15.50 -43.42
C ILE A 333 17.44 -14.63 -42.71
N SER A 334 16.24 -14.43 -43.31
CA SER A 334 15.16 -13.64 -42.68
C SER A 334 14.67 -14.26 -41.38
N ILE A 335 14.52 -15.60 -41.32
CA ILE A 335 14.18 -16.34 -40.10
C ILE A 335 15.27 -16.18 -39.03
N ALA A 336 16.53 -16.22 -39.40
CA ALA A 336 17.61 -16.04 -38.44
C ALA A 336 17.59 -14.65 -37.81
N TRP A 337 17.35 -13.61 -38.58
CA TRP A 337 17.21 -12.25 -38.07
C TRP A 337 15.96 -12.08 -37.18
N PHE A 338 14.81 -12.63 -37.61
CA PHE A 338 13.62 -12.63 -36.80
C PHE A 338 13.86 -13.32 -35.44
N MET A 339 14.50 -14.49 -35.45
CA MET A 339 14.85 -15.22 -34.22
C MET A 339 15.83 -14.44 -33.34
N GLU A 340 16.80 -13.73 -33.93
CA GLU A 340 17.74 -12.86 -33.19
C GLU A 340 16.96 -11.79 -32.40
N TYR A 341 16.06 -11.02 -33.07
CA TYR A 341 15.29 -9.98 -32.41
C TYR A 341 14.26 -10.52 -31.43
N ALA A 342 13.63 -11.65 -31.74
CA ALA A 342 12.70 -12.31 -30.84
C ALA A 342 13.41 -12.77 -29.55
N LEU A 343 14.61 -13.30 -29.67
CA LEU A 343 15.41 -13.71 -28.51
C LEU A 343 15.87 -12.49 -27.68
N LEU A 344 16.25 -11.39 -28.31
CA LEU A 344 16.60 -10.14 -27.64
C LEU A 344 15.41 -9.58 -26.87
N GLY A 345 14.22 -9.54 -27.48
CA GLY A 345 12.99 -9.14 -26.81
C GLY A 345 12.62 -10.03 -25.63
N LEU A 346 12.79 -11.36 -25.79
CA LEU A 346 12.55 -12.31 -24.72
C LEU A 346 13.50 -12.10 -23.53
N LEU A 347 14.79 -11.89 -23.81
CA LEU A 347 15.79 -11.60 -22.77
C LEU A 347 15.45 -10.32 -22.00
N ALA A 348 15.08 -9.26 -22.71
CA ALA A 348 14.65 -8.00 -22.09
C ALA A 348 13.39 -8.20 -21.25
N ALA A 349 12.40 -8.97 -21.74
CA ALA A 349 11.17 -9.26 -21.02
C ALA A 349 11.43 -10.09 -19.74
N VAL A 350 12.29 -11.10 -19.81
CA VAL A 350 12.66 -11.91 -18.63
C VAL A 350 13.40 -11.05 -17.59
N ALA A 351 14.36 -10.24 -18.01
CA ALA A 351 15.08 -9.33 -17.12
C ALA A 351 14.12 -8.31 -16.46
N ALA A 352 13.20 -7.75 -17.23
CA ALA A 352 12.19 -6.84 -16.74
C ALA A 352 11.22 -7.49 -15.76
N ALA A 353 10.76 -8.72 -16.03
CA ALA A 353 9.90 -9.48 -15.14
C ALA A 353 10.57 -9.75 -13.79
N ILE A 354 11.84 -10.17 -13.79
CA ILE A 354 12.59 -10.42 -12.56
C ILE A 354 12.74 -9.15 -11.75
N ILE A 355 13.20 -8.05 -12.37
CA ILE A 355 13.43 -6.78 -11.66
C ILE A 355 12.12 -6.18 -11.22
N GLY A 356 11.08 -6.18 -12.07
CA GLY A 356 9.77 -5.67 -11.74
C GLY A 356 9.12 -6.41 -10.57
N SER A 357 9.28 -7.73 -10.52
CA SER A 357 8.79 -8.55 -9.39
C SER A 357 9.55 -8.26 -8.09
N ILE A 358 10.87 -8.14 -8.14
CA ILE A 358 11.69 -7.79 -6.97
C ILE A 358 11.34 -6.38 -6.47
N ALA A 359 11.19 -5.42 -7.37
CA ALA A 359 10.84 -4.05 -7.03
C ALA A 359 9.43 -3.96 -6.43
N SER A 360 8.45 -4.66 -7.00
CA SER A 360 7.09 -4.75 -6.46
C SER A 360 7.07 -5.40 -5.08
N TRP A 361 7.82 -6.49 -4.88
CA TRP A 361 7.93 -7.14 -3.58
C TRP A 361 8.59 -6.23 -2.54
N GLY A 362 9.68 -5.56 -2.89
CA GLY A 362 10.37 -4.61 -2.00
C GLY A 362 9.51 -3.39 -1.65
N MET A 363 8.65 -2.95 -2.57
CA MET A 363 7.71 -1.85 -2.31
C MET A 363 6.64 -2.30 -1.32
N ILE A 364 6.08 -3.50 -1.49
CA ILE A 364 5.05 -4.04 -0.60
C ILE A 364 5.63 -4.34 0.79
N SER A 365 6.80 -4.98 0.88
CA SER A 365 7.44 -5.33 2.17
C SER A 365 8.03 -4.13 2.92
N GLY A 366 8.19 -2.98 2.30
CA GLY A 366 8.66 -1.75 2.93
C GLY A 366 7.53 -0.83 3.40
N PHE A 367 6.27 -1.14 3.06
CA PHE A 367 5.06 -0.43 3.50
C PHE A 367 4.23 -1.25 4.49
N LEU A 368 4.54 -2.51 4.68
CA LEU A 368 4.00 -3.41 5.72
C LEU A 368 5.02 -3.55 6.85
#